data_bde63c838f9e7fc4bcd187e989b959eb
#
_entry.id   bde63c838f9e7fc4bcd187e989b959eb
#
_cell.length_a   1.000
_cell.length_b   1.000
_cell.length_c   1.000
_cell.angle_alpha   90.00
_cell.angle_beta   90.00
_cell.angle_gamma   90.00
#
_symmetry.space_group_name_H-M   'P 1'
#
loop_
_entity.id
_entity.type
_entity.pdbx_description
1 polymer ?
#
loop_
_entity_poly.entity_id
_entity_poly.type
_entity_poly.pdbx_seq_one_letter_code
_entity_poly.pdbx_strand_id
1 'polypeptide(L)'
;MPASHAQVGEQVALPFVTIDRTEVTIGQFDRYVRATGTVTRAEKEGGGFEYGAGWERRSGWSWRQPDGQAAHSDMPAVHLDFEEAQAYCRWAGGRLPTGAEWQKAGFTESRDAPPAPWVKGRTYPWATGDSPQGANTREPDPWPRAAPAGATRQGVNGLYDMGANVWEWTTDAQGQERRTVGGSWWYGAFNMKADVVAFKPANFYAVYIGFRCVYDPQAQPSSQRKAQS
;
A
#
# COMPACT_ATOMS: atom_id res chain seq x y z
N MET A 1 10.68 -4.31 -20.35
CA MET A 1 9.76 -5.47 -20.40
C MET A 1 8.87 -5.38 -19.18
N PRO A 2 7.55 -5.69 -19.27
CA PRO A 2 6.73 -5.78 -18.06
C PRO A 2 7.28 -6.87 -17.15
N ALA A 3 7.19 -6.65 -15.84
CA ALA A 3 7.59 -7.64 -14.84
C ALA A 3 6.80 -8.94 -15.03
N SER A 4 7.46 -10.08 -14.87
CA SER A 4 6.74 -11.35 -14.80
C SER A 4 5.92 -11.40 -13.49
N HIS A 5 4.84 -12.17 -13.44
CA HIS A 5 4.05 -12.35 -12.22
C HIS A 5 4.88 -12.78 -10.99
N ALA A 6 6.05 -13.39 -11.20
CA ALA A 6 6.98 -13.73 -10.13
C ALA A 6 7.70 -12.53 -9.51
N GLN A 7 7.58 -11.32 -10.09
CA GLN A 7 8.25 -10.10 -9.62
C GLN A 7 7.34 -9.19 -8.79
N VAL A 8 6.04 -9.39 -8.86
CA VAL A 8 5.03 -8.68 -8.06
C VAL A 8 4.58 -9.51 -6.88
N GLY A 9 3.91 -8.87 -5.91
CA GLY A 9 3.34 -9.55 -4.76
C GLY A 9 2.12 -10.39 -5.07
N GLU A 10 1.58 -11.02 -4.04
CA GLU A 10 0.31 -11.71 -4.13
C GLU A 10 -0.82 -10.70 -4.34
N GLN A 11 -1.75 -11.02 -5.22
CA GLN A 11 -2.83 -10.14 -5.63
C GLN A 11 -4.19 -10.73 -5.26
N VAL A 12 -5.16 -9.84 -5.05
CA VAL A 12 -6.57 -10.18 -4.86
C VAL A 12 -7.38 -9.61 -6.02
N ALA A 13 -8.05 -10.48 -6.76
CA ALA A 13 -8.99 -10.06 -7.80
C ALA A 13 -10.34 -9.71 -7.15
N LEU A 14 -10.75 -8.46 -7.29
CA LEU A 14 -12.06 -7.95 -6.90
C LEU A 14 -12.89 -7.64 -8.15
N PRO A 15 -14.23 -7.54 -8.06
CA PRO A 15 -15.08 -7.30 -9.22
C PRO A 15 -14.77 -6.01 -10.01
N PHE A 16 -14.04 -5.07 -9.42
CA PHE A 16 -13.78 -3.75 -9.99
C PHE A 16 -12.27 -3.46 -10.20
N VAL A 17 -11.38 -4.24 -9.58
CA VAL A 17 -9.92 -4.06 -9.68
C VAL A 17 -9.19 -5.29 -9.13
N THR A 18 -8.02 -5.59 -9.66
CA THR A 18 -7.07 -6.48 -8.99
C THR A 18 -6.12 -5.61 -8.16
N ILE A 19 -5.86 -5.98 -6.90
CA ILE A 19 -5.09 -5.16 -5.97
C ILE A 19 -4.03 -6.03 -5.26
N ASP A 20 -2.87 -5.46 -4.95
CA ASP A 20 -1.87 -6.13 -4.11
C ASP A 20 -2.48 -6.47 -2.75
N ARG A 21 -2.25 -7.70 -2.28
CA ARG A 21 -2.79 -8.19 -1.01
C ARG A 21 -2.25 -7.42 0.19
N THR A 22 -1.01 -6.95 0.10
CA THR A 22 -0.28 -6.18 1.13
C THR A 22 0.27 -4.89 0.52
N GLU A 23 0.90 -4.06 1.33
CA GLU A 23 1.79 -3.02 0.83
C GLU A 23 2.94 -3.63 0.03
N VAL A 24 3.53 -2.85 -0.87
CA VAL A 24 4.76 -3.23 -1.58
C VAL A 24 5.90 -3.35 -0.59
N THR A 25 6.59 -4.49 -0.61
CA THR A 25 7.66 -4.80 0.34
C THR A 25 9.03 -4.32 -0.16
N ILE A 26 9.99 -4.21 0.77
CA ILE A 26 11.41 -3.95 0.47
C ILE A 26 11.94 -4.94 -0.57
N GLY A 27 11.64 -6.24 -0.42
CA GLY A 27 12.10 -7.25 -1.38
C GLY A 27 11.52 -7.10 -2.78
N GLN A 28 10.28 -6.63 -2.90
CA GLN A 28 9.65 -6.32 -4.18
C GLN A 28 10.27 -5.07 -4.80
N PHE A 29 10.46 -4.01 -4.01
CA PHE A 29 11.07 -2.78 -4.47
C PHE A 29 12.55 -2.96 -4.85
N ASP A 30 13.29 -3.82 -4.13
CA ASP A 30 14.68 -4.18 -4.48
C ASP A 30 14.78 -4.81 -5.88
N ARG A 31 13.83 -5.68 -6.25
CA ARG A 31 13.78 -6.23 -7.61
C ARG A 31 13.59 -5.16 -8.68
N TYR A 32 12.74 -4.18 -8.42
CA TYR A 32 12.54 -3.03 -9.29
C TYR A 32 13.83 -2.22 -9.44
N VAL A 33 14.46 -1.89 -8.32
CA VAL A 33 15.70 -1.11 -8.32
C VAL A 33 16.82 -1.83 -9.08
N ARG A 34 16.99 -3.14 -8.87
CA ARG A 34 17.97 -3.94 -9.61
C ARG A 34 17.69 -3.99 -11.12
N ALA A 35 16.42 -4.02 -11.50
CA ALA A 35 16.01 -4.09 -12.90
C ALA A 35 16.15 -2.75 -13.64
N THR A 36 16.04 -1.63 -12.93
CA THR A 36 15.96 -0.28 -13.54
C THR A 36 17.17 0.61 -13.25
N GLY A 37 17.95 0.29 -12.21
CA GLY A 37 19.02 1.17 -11.72
C GLY A 37 18.50 2.41 -11.00
N THR A 38 17.23 2.41 -10.57
CA THR A 38 16.63 3.57 -9.88
C THR A 38 17.39 3.89 -8.60
N VAL A 39 17.69 5.17 -8.40
CA VAL A 39 18.16 5.74 -7.14
C VAL A 39 17.07 6.65 -6.61
N THR A 40 16.57 6.38 -5.39
CA THR A 40 15.45 7.12 -4.82
C THR A 40 15.83 8.53 -4.36
N ARG A 41 14.82 9.38 -4.15
CA ARG A 41 15.03 10.74 -3.63
C ARG A 41 15.70 10.68 -2.25
N ALA A 42 15.25 9.81 -1.35
CA ALA A 42 15.85 9.63 -0.03
C ALA A 42 17.35 9.28 -0.13
N GLU A 43 17.73 8.40 -1.07
CA GLU A 43 19.14 8.06 -1.32
C GLU A 43 19.92 9.24 -1.90
N LYS A 44 19.38 9.96 -2.88
CA LYS A 44 20.00 11.15 -3.50
C LYS A 44 20.21 12.29 -2.51
N GLU A 45 19.25 12.49 -1.61
CA GLU A 45 19.26 13.57 -0.62
C GLU A 45 19.97 13.17 0.69
N GLY A 46 20.50 11.95 0.76
CA GLY A 46 21.32 11.44 1.86
C GLY A 46 20.55 11.03 3.13
N GLY A 47 19.23 10.87 3.04
CA GLY A 47 18.43 10.37 4.15
C GLY A 47 16.94 10.57 4.04
N GLY A 48 16.19 9.82 4.86
CA GLY A 48 14.74 9.86 4.95
C GLY A 48 14.23 10.70 6.11
N PHE A 49 12.94 11.01 6.10
CA PHE A 49 12.33 11.83 7.13
C PHE A 49 11.63 11.00 8.21
N GLU A 50 11.80 11.44 9.46
CA GLU A 50 11.03 11.06 10.64
C GLU A 50 10.47 12.32 11.30
N TYR A 51 9.34 12.18 11.99
CA TYR A 51 8.78 13.25 12.79
C TYR A 51 9.17 13.06 14.26
N GLY A 52 9.91 14.04 14.81
CA GLY A 52 10.27 14.13 16.22
C GLY A 52 9.69 15.41 16.83
N ALA A 53 10.53 16.37 17.18
CA ALA A 53 10.11 17.74 17.52
C ALA A 53 9.65 18.55 16.29
N GLY A 54 9.79 17.97 15.09
CA GLY A 54 9.44 18.45 13.78
C GLY A 54 9.88 17.41 12.76
N TRP A 55 9.81 17.76 11.47
CA TRP A 55 10.36 16.91 10.42
C TRP A 55 11.88 16.95 10.44
N GLU A 56 12.51 15.82 10.72
CA GLU A 56 13.96 15.67 10.80
C GLU A 56 14.44 14.68 9.75
N ARG A 57 15.44 15.09 8.95
CA ARG A 57 16.12 14.17 8.05
C ARG A 57 17.12 13.33 8.82
N ARG A 58 16.96 12.01 8.76
CA ARG A 58 17.86 11.03 9.33
C ARG A 58 18.85 10.54 8.28
N SER A 59 20.13 10.78 8.50
CA SER A 59 21.18 10.38 7.55
C SER A 59 21.16 8.87 7.29
N GLY A 60 21.23 8.47 6.00
CA GLY A 60 21.25 7.08 5.56
C GLY A 60 19.91 6.35 5.57
N TRP A 61 18.84 6.96 6.12
CA TRP A 61 17.53 6.34 6.08
C TRP A 61 16.97 6.33 4.66
N SER A 62 16.46 5.18 4.26
CA SER A 62 15.91 4.96 2.91
C SER A 62 14.98 3.76 2.94
N TRP A 63 14.42 3.40 1.81
CA TRP A 63 13.62 2.18 1.69
C TRP A 63 14.36 0.90 2.07
N ARG A 64 15.71 0.85 1.98
CA ARG A 64 16.56 -0.29 2.40
C ARG A 64 16.79 -0.33 3.91
N GLN A 65 16.80 0.83 4.51
CA GLN A 65 17.12 1.06 5.94
C GLN A 65 16.13 2.08 6.51
N PRO A 66 14.86 1.69 6.70
CA PRO A 66 13.79 2.61 7.06
C PRO A 66 14.04 3.40 8.34
N ASP A 67 14.74 2.78 9.30
CA ASP A 67 15.10 3.34 10.60
C ASP A 67 16.63 3.40 10.84
N GLY A 68 17.39 3.40 9.75
CA GLY A 68 18.85 3.43 9.76
C GLY A 68 19.51 2.07 9.91
N GLN A 69 18.74 1.00 9.98
CA GLN A 69 19.22 -0.38 10.00
C GLN A 69 18.69 -1.17 8.82
N ALA A 70 19.45 -2.17 8.36
CA ALA A 70 18.98 -3.06 7.31
C ALA A 70 17.71 -3.78 7.75
N ALA A 71 16.64 -3.59 7.00
CA ALA A 71 15.36 -4.20 7.30
C ALA A 71 15.14 -5.53 6.55
N HIS A 72 14.27 -6.37 7.08
CA HIS A 72 13.89 -7.61 6.43
C HIS A 72 13.14 -7.34 5.12
N SER A 73 13.24 -8.24 4.17
CA SER A 73 12.68 -8.06 2.82
C SER A 73 11.15 -8.01 2.76
N ASP A 74 10.46 -8.48 3.79
CA ASP A 74 8.99 -8.45 3.92
C ASP A 74 8.44 -7.17 4.58
N MET A 75 9.32 -6.29 5.08
CA MET A 75 8.91 -4.99 5.58
C MET A 75 8.36 -4.11 4.45
N PRO A 76 7.38 -3.22 4.72
CA PRO A 76 6.88 -2.30 3.71
C PRO A 76 7.99 -1.36 3.21
N ALA A 77 8.02 -1.11 1.91
CA ALA A 77 8.92 -0.15 1.30
C ALA A 77 8.41 1.27 1.59
N VAL A 78 9.16 2.01 2.37
CA VAL A 78 8.85 3.39 2.79
C VAL A 78 9.94 4.37 2.35
N HIS A 79 9.85 5.64 2.71
CA HIS A 79 10.74 6.70 2.22
C HIS A 79 10.70 6.85 0.70
N LEU A 80 9.55 6.62 0.11
CA LEU A 80 9.31 6.75 -1.32
C LEU A 80 8.31 7.88 -1.57
N ASP A 81 8.64 8.76 -2.50
CA ASP A 81 7.72 9.79 -2.93
C ASP A 81 6.66 9.24 -3.91
N PHE A 82 5.67 10.06 -4.25
CA PHE A 82 4.56 9.64 -5.11
C PHE A 82 5.04 9.15 -6.49
N GLU A 83 6.00 9.85 -7.11
CA GLU A 83 6.48 9.49 -8.45
C GLU A 83 7.26 8.17 -8.44
N GLU A 84 8.01 7.89 -7.39
CA GLU A 84 8.73 6.63 -7.20
C GLU A 84 7.78 5.46 -7.01
N ALA A 85 6.74 5.65 -6.17
CA ALA A 85 5.68 4.67 -5.98
C ALA A 85 4.92 4.39 -7.29
N GLN A 86 4.57 5.46 -8.02
CA GLN A 86 3.90 5.34 -9.32
C GLN A 86 4.79 4.66 -10.37
N ALA A 87 6.10 4.97 -10.39
CA ALA A 87 7.06 4.35 -11.30
C ALA A 87 7.20 2.84 -11.06
N TYR A 88 7.25 2.43 -9.78
CA TYR A 88 7.22 1.02 -9.41
C TYR A 88 5.95 0.34 -9.92
N CYS A 89 4.77 0.88 -9.64
CA CYS A 89 3.52 0.25 -10.06
C CYS A 89 3.42 0.12 -11.59
N ARG A 90 3.87 1.13 -12.35
CA ARG A 90 3.96 1.03 -13.83
C ARG A 90 4.92 -0.07 -14.29
N TRP A 91 6.08 -0.20 -13.66
CA TRP A 91 7.03 -1.27 -13.95
C TRP A 91 6.45 -2.64 -13.66
N ALA A 92 5.67 -2.76 -12.58
CA ALA A 92 4.97 -3.98 -12.19
C ALA A 92 3.78 -4.32 -13.10
N GLY A 93 3.43 -3.44 -14.06
CA GLY A 93 2.31 -3.62 -14.99
C GLY A 93 0.97 -3.13 -14.45
N GLY A 94 0.97 -2.32 -13.40
CA GLY A 94 -0.19 -1.74 -12.76
C GLY A 94 -0.07 -0.21 -12.60
N ARG A 95 -0.80 0.32 -11.64
CA ARG A 95 -0.82 1.73 -11.25
C ARG A 95 -1.10 1.88 -9.76
N LEU A 96 -0.90 3.07 -9.21
CA LEU A 96 -1.44 3.38 -7.89
C LEU A 96 -2.98 3.37 -7.94
N PRO A 97 -3.65 2.98 -6.84
CA PRO A 97 -5.12 3.05 -6.75
C PRO A 97 -5.59 4.50 -6.72
N THR A 98 -6.83 4.74 -7.16
CA THR A 98 -7.57 5.92 -6.71
C THR A 98 -7.97 5.74 -5.25
N GLY A 99 -8.22 6.85 -4.52
CA GLY A 99 -8.71 6.76 -3.15
C GLY A 99 -10.04 6.01 -3.05
N ALA A 100 -10.90 6.12 -4.08
CA ALA A 100 -12.18 5.40 -4.14
C ALA A 100 -11.98 3.87 -4.31
N GLU A 101 -11.06 3.45 -5.17
CA GLU A 101 -10.71 2.03 -5.34
C GLU A 101 -10.12 1.47 -4.05
N TRP A 102 -9.17 2.18 -3.45
CA TRP A 102 -8.53 1.80 -2.21
C TRP A 102 -9.55 1.66 -1.07
N GLN A 103 -10.41 2.67 -0.89
CA GLN A 103 -11.46 2.67 0.13
C GLN A 103 -12.44 1.52 -0.07
N LYS A 104 -12.91 1.32 -1.31
CA LYS A 104 -13.84 0.22 -1.60
C LYS A 104 -13.19 -1.14 -1.35
N ALA A 105 -11.94 -1.33 -1.76
CA ALA A 105 -11.21 -2.57 -1.55
C ALA A 105 -10.98 -2.87 -0.06
N GLY A 106 -10.61 -1.88 0.74
CA GLY A 106 -10.29 -2.06 2.15
C GLY A 106 -11.49 -2.14 3.08
N PHE A 107 -12.66 -1.63 2.67
CA PHE A 107 -13.77 -1.44 3.61
C PHE A 107 -15.10 -2.07 3.17
N THR A 108 -15.30 -2.40 1.90
CA THR A 108 -16.53 -3.05 1.42
C THR A 108 -16.25 -4.47 0.95
N GLU A 109 -16.85 -5.46 1.62
CA GLU A 109 -16.66 -6.86 1.25
C GLU A 109 -17.30 -7.15 -0.12
N SER A 110 -16.47 -7.51 -1.08
CA SER A 110 -16.85 -7.66 -2.49
C SER A 110 -16.75 -9.10 -3.01
N ARG A 111 -16.24 -10.04 -2.22
CA ARG A 111 -16.14 -11.46 -2.61
C ARG A 111 -17.52 -12.09 -2.72
N ASP A 112 -17.71 -13.00 -3.68
CA ASP A 112 -19.00 -13.69 -3.89
C ASP A 112 -19.36 -14.61 -2.71
N ALA A 113 -18.39 -15.29 -2.15
CA ALA A 113 -18.54 -16.19 -1.02
C ALA A 113 -17.47 -15.89 0.05
N PRO A 114 -17.59 -14.78 0.79
CA PRO A 114 -16.62 -14.45 1.82
C PRO A 114 -16.70 -15.45 2.99
N PRO A 115 -15.57 -15.84 3.59
CA PRO A 115 -15.61 -16.64 4.81
C PRO A 115 -16.18 -15.81 5.98
N ALA A 116 -16.78 -16.46 6.98
CA ALA A 116 -17.17 -15.77 8.22
C ALA A 116 -15.95 -15.07 8.87
N PRO A 117 -16.10 -13.90 9.47
CA PRO A 117 -17.35 -13.16 9.75
C PRO A 117 -17.77 -12.18 8.64
N TRP A 118 -17.12 -12.22 7.47
CA TRP A 118 -17.35 -11.26 6.40
C TRP A 118 -18.68 -11.47 5.70
N VAL A 119 -19.38 -10.40 5.35
CA VAL A 119 -20.68 -10.41 4.68
C VAL A 119 -20.59 -9.64 3.38
N LYS A 120 -20.89 -10.30 2.26
CA LYS A 120 -20.88 -9.68 0.92
C LYS A 120 -21.73 -8.41 0.87
N GLY A 121 -21.17 -7.35 0.31
CA GLY A 121 -21.79 -6.04 0.16
C GLY A 121 -21.77 -5.17 1.43
N ARG A 122 -21.36 -5.70 2.57
CA ARG A 122 -21.26 -4.91 3.81
C ARG A 122 -20.03 -4.02 3.77
N THR A 123 -20.21 -2.74 4.14
CA THR A 123 -19.13 -1.80 4.43
C THR A 123 -18.86 -1.80 5.94
N TYR A 124 -17.60 -1.94 6.29
CA TYR A 124 -17.11 -2.01 7.66
C TYR A 124 -16.49 -0.67 8.09
N PRO A 125 -16.55 -0.31 9.37
CA PRO A 125 -15.97 0.93 9.88
C PRO A 125 -14.44 0.93 9.87
N TRP A 126 -13.81 -0.25 9.89
CA TRP A 126 -12.37 -0.45 9.78
C TRP A 126 -12.05 -1.54 8.75
N ALA A 127 -10.88 -1.46 8.16
CA ALA A 127 -10.40 -2.51 7.26
C ALA A 127 -10.29 -3.89 7.94
N THR A 128 -10.10 -3.92 9.24
CA THR A 128 -10.09 -5.11 10.10
C THR A 128 -11.48 -5.57 10.53
N GLY A 129 -12.56 -4.90 10.10
CA GLY A 129 -13.96 -5.28 10.39
C GLY A 129 -14.68 -4.29 11.29
N ASP A 130 -15.35 -4.80 12.34
CA ASP A 130 -16.16 -3.99 13.26
C ASP A 130 -15.32 -3.26 14.33
N SER A 131 -14.02 -3.54 14.41
CA SER A 131 -13.09 -2.91 15.34
C SER A 131 -11.69 -2.78 14.72
N PRO A 132 -10.84 -1.85 15.24
CA PRO A 132 -9.45 -1.71 14.77
C PRO A 132 -8.52 -2.82 15.28
N GLN A 133 -9.02 -3.74 16.08
CA GLN A 133 -8.19 -4.76 16.73
C GLN A 133 -7.40 -5.60 15.75
N GLY A 134 -6.11 -5.75 16.00
CA GLY A 134 -5.16 -6.51 15.18
C GLY A 134 -4.53 -5.71 14.06
N ALA A 135 -4.79 -4.41 13.95
CA ALA A 135 -4.05 -3.48 13.12
C ALA A 135 -2.80 -2.98 13.86
N ASN A 136 -1.75 -2.62 13.12
CA ASN A 136 -0.55 -1.99 13.67
C ASN A 136 -0.74 -0.47 13.75
N THR A 137 -0.92 0.05 14.96
CA THR A 137 -1.18 1.46 15.29
C THR A 137 -0.33 1.89 16.48
N ARG A 138 -0.48 3.14 16.92
CA ARG A 138 0.16 3.62 18.15
C ARG A 138 -0.37 2.94 19.43
N GLU A 139 -1.53 2.33 19.39
CA GLU A 139 -2.06 1.53 20.48
C GLU A 139 -1.20 0.28 20.69
N PRO A 140 -1.19 -0.32 21.89
CA PRO A 140 -0.33 -1.48 22.16
C PRO A 140 -0.57 -2.64 21.18
N ASP A 141 0.46 -3.00 20.45
CA ASP A 141 0.54 -4.14 19.56
C ASP A 141 1.97 -4.73 19.60
N PRO A 142 2.28 -5.83 18.90
CA PRO A 142 3.60 -6.46 18.95
C PRO A 142 4.72 -5.65 18.29
N TRP A 143 4.40 -4.63 17.49
CA TRP A 143 5.40 -3.95 16.66
C TRP A 143 5.66 -2.52 17.13
N PRO A 144 6.91 -2.16 17.48
CA PRO A 144 7.24 -0.81 17.93
C PRO A 144 7.23 0.22 16.77
N ARG A 145 7.26 -0.25 15.53
CA ARG A 145 7.23 0.51 14.27
C ARG A 145 6.40 -0.27 13.25
N ALA A 146 6.72 -0.17 11.95
CA ALA A 146 6.01 -0.95 10.93
C ALA A 146 6.12 -2.46 11.20
N ALA A 147 5.03 -3.17 10.99
CA ALA A 147 4.98 -4.62 10.96
C ALA A 147 5.45 -5.14 9.58
N PRO A 148 5.97 -6.37 9.49
CA PRO A 148 6.11 -7.03 8.20
C PRO A 148 4.77 -7.02 7.44
N ALA A 149 4.80 -6.75 6.14
CA ALA A 149 3.59 -6.68 5.32
C ALA A 149 2.82 -7.99 5.38
N GLY A 150 1.54 -7.93 5.75
CA GLY A 150 0.70 -9.10 5.95
C GLY A 150 0.82 -9.81 7.31
N ALA A 151 1.59 -9.28 8.25
CA ALA A 151 1.71 -9.85 9.59
C ALA A 151 0.56 -9.44 10.53
N THR A 152 -0.22 -8.42 10.17
CA THR A 152 -1.36 -7.96 10.94
C THR A 152 -2.60 -8.83 10.70
N ARG A 153 -3.73 -8.44 11.27
CA ARG A 153 -5.00 -9.16 11.05
C ARG A 153 -5.46 -9.01 9.60
N GLN A 154 -5.77 -10.14 8.96
CA GLN A 154 -6.43 -10.14 7.66
C GLN A 154 -7.80 -9.46 7.75
N GLY A 155 -8.04 -8.53 6.84
CA GLY A 155 -9.22 -7.68 6.80
C GLY A 155 -10.22 -8.02 5.68
N VAL A 156 -11.00 -7.02 5.37
CA VAL A 156 -12.01 -7.04 4.29
C VAL A 156 -11.37 -7.50 2.98
N ASN A 157 -12.10 -8.26 2.19
CA ASN A 157 -11.64 -8.82 0.92
C ASN A 157 -10.40 -9.72 1.00
N GLY A 158 -9.97 -10.11 2.21
CA GLY A 158 -8.77 -10.90 2.40
C GLY A 158 -7.47 -10.09 2.25
N LEU A 159 -7.57 -8.77 2.28
CA LEU A 159 -6.44 -7.85 2.24
C LEU A 159 -5.82 -7.68 3.63
N TYR A 160 -4.58 -7.21 3.67
CA TYR A 160 -3.87 -6.86 4.89
C TYR A 160 -3.47 -5.39 4.87
N ASP A 161 -3.32 -4.81 6.05
CA ASP A 161 -2.74 -3.48 6.25
C ASP A 161 -3.46 -2.35 5.48
N MET A 162 -4.72 -2.54 5.07
CA MET A 162 -5.54 -1.52 4.41
C MET A 162 -5.92 -0.34 5.32
N GLY A 163 -5.52 -0.39 6.55
CA GLY A 163 -5.62 0.68 7.52
C GLY A 163 -4.60 0.43 8.61
N ALA A 164 -3.82 1.45 8.95
CA ALA A 164 -2.65 1.39 9.82
C ALA A 164 -1.37 0.91 9.08
N ASN A 165 -0.42 0.37 9.77
CA ASN A 165 0.93 0.01 9.36
C ASN A 165 1.66 1.18 8.67
N VAL A 166 1.48 1.43 7.37
CA VAL A 166 1.99 2.63 6.72
C VAL A 166 0.92 3.36 5.91
N TRP A 167 1.01 4.70 5.83
CA TRP A 167 0.21 5.49 4.89
C TRP A 167 0.48 5.05 3.47
N GLU A 168 -0.55 5.03 2.62
CA GLU A 168 -0.42 4.62 1.24
C GLU A 168 -0.77 5.74 0.26
N TRP A 169 0.08 5.94 -0.74
CA TRP A 169 -0.16 6.87 -1.83
C TRP A 169 -1.34 6.43 -2.70
N THR A 170 -2.19 7.39 -3.06
CA THR A 170 -3.23 7.23 -4.10
C THR A 170 -3.08 8.27 -5.19
N THR A 171 -3.75 8.06 -6.34
CA THR A 171 -3.66 8.97 -7.49
C THR A 171 -4.43 10.27 -7.32
N ASP A 172 -5.27 10.40 -6.28
CA ASP A 172 -6.07 11.59 -6.04
C ASP A 172 -5.16 12.80 -5.76
N ALA A 173 -5.49 13.95 -6.35
CA ALA A 173 -4.69 15.14 -6.29
C ALA A 173 -5.48 16.36 -5.79
N GLN A 174 -4.80 17.21 -5.04
CA GLN A 174 -5.26 18.56 -4.70
C GLN A 174 -4.11 19.53 -4.99
N GLY A 175 -4.15 20.18 -6.15
CA GLY A 175 -3.02 20.97 -6.63
C GLY A 175 -1.77 20.10 -6.81
N GLN A 176 -0.67 20.48 -6.16
CA GLN A 176 0.59 19.72 -6.18
C GLN A 176 0.67 18.62 -5.13
N GLU A 177 -0.33 18.47 -4.30
CA GLU A 177 -0.37 17.44 -3.29
C GLU A 177 -1.05 16.17 -3.81
N ARG A 178 -0.70 15.05 -3.20
CA ARG A 178 -1.29 13.73 -3.44
C ARG A 178 -1.89 13.20 -2.16
N ARG A 179 -3.00 12.50 -2.31
CA ARG A 179 -3.70 11.90 -1.18
C ARG A 179 -2.95 10.68 -0.66
N THR A 180 -2.81 10.61 0.67
CA THR A 180 -2.43 9.41 1.40
C THR A 180 -3.59 8.94 2.26
N VAL A 181 -3.71 7.64 2.43
CA VAL A 181 -4.84 6.96 3.11
C VAL A 181 -4.33 5.90 4.08
N GLY A 182 -5.18 5.48 5.02
CA GLY A 182 -4.98 4.32 5.88
C GLY A 182 -4.40 4.61 7.26
N GLY A 183 -3.75 5.74 7.49
CA GLY A 183 -3.01 5.93 8.74
C GLY A 183 -1.70 5.15 8.77
N SER A 184 -1.08 5.05 9.93
CA SER A 184 0.15 4.25 10.10
C SER A 184 0.37 3.89 11.57
N TRP A 185 1.38 3.04 11.83
CA TRP A 185 1.83 2.68 13.18
C TRP A 185 2.08 3.88 14.11
N TRP A 186 2.37 5.06 13.54
CA TRP A 186 2.59 6.30 14.30
C TRP A 186 1.30 6.94 14.84
N TYR A 187 0.15 6.59 14.30
CA TYR A 187 -1.14 7.21 14.60
C TYR A 187 -2.08 6.23 15.30
N GLY A 188 -3.02 6.78 16.10
CA GLY A 188 -4.09 6.00 16.71
C GLY A 188 -5.10 5.46 15.68
N ALA A 189 -5.87 4.47 16.08
CA ALA A 189 -6.82 3.75 15.23
C ALA A 189 -7.86 4.65 14.51
N PHE A 190 -8.11 5.87 15.01
CA PHE A 190 -8.97 6.82 14.32
C PHE A 190 -8.50 7.11 12.89
N ASN A 191 -7.16 7.20 12.69
CA ASN A 191 -6.58 7.56 11.40
C ASN A 191 -6.68 6.44 10.35
N MET A 192 -7.03 5.21 10.75
CA MET A 192 -7.24 4.10 9.81
C MET A 192 -8.64 4.02 9.24
N LYS A 193 -9.57 4.94 9.62
CA LYS A 193 -10.91 4.97 9.05
C LYS A 193 -10.90 5.40 7.59
N ALA A 194 -11.87 4.90 6.83
CA ALA A 194 -12.00 5.12 5.40
C ALA A 194 -12.10 6.60 4.97
N ASP A 195 -12.70 7.43 5.80
CA ASP A 195 -12.94 8.85 5.57
C ASP A 195 -11.79 9.76 6.03
N VAL A 196 -10.82 9.21 6.77
CA VAL A 196 -9.63 9.95 7.18
C VAL A 196 -8.60 9.93 6.06
N VAL A 197 -8.29 11.11 5.58
CA VAL A 197 -7.35 11.31 4.47
C VAL A 197 -6.34 12.40 4.83
N ALA A 198 -5.16 12.32 4.26
CA ALA A 198 -4.17 13.38 4.34
C ALA A 198 -3.64 13.68 2.94
N PHE A 199 -3.38 14.96 2.67
CA PHE A 199 -2.68 15.37 1.47
C PHE A 199 -1.25 15.75 1.82
N LYS A 200 -0.32 15.38 0.96
CA LYS A 200 1.09 15.66 1.12
C LYS A 200 1.70 16.07 -0.22
N PRO A 201 2.71 16.95 -0.21
CA PRO A 201 3.45 17.28 -1.43
C PRO A 201 3.88 15.99 -2.15
N ALA A 202 3.73 15.93 -3.47
CA ALA A 202 4.06 14.73 -4.25
C ALA A 202 5.52 14.27 -4.08
N ASN A 203 6.42 15.17 -3.73
CA ASN A 203 7.83 14.90 -3.47
C ASN A 203 8.14 14.62 -1.98
N PHE A 204 7.13 14.50 -1.13
CA PHE A 204 7.31 14.17 0.29
C PHE A 204 7.52 12.67 0.46
N TYR A 205 8.37 12.29 1.39
CA TYR A 205 8.66 10.90 1.76
C TYR A 205 9.03 10.81 3.24
N ALA A 206 8.61 9.74 3.91
CA ALA A 206 8.87 9.54 5.33
C ALA A 206 8.84 8.06 5.72
N VAL A 207 9.32 7.75 6.92
CA VAL A 207 9.42 6.39 7.49
C VAL A 207 8.10 5.63 7.57
N TYR A 208 6.97 6.29 7.46
CA TYR A 208 5.63 5.70 7.56
C TYR A 208 4.76 5.94 6.32
N ILE A 209 5.36 6.20 5.15
CA ILE A 209 4.65 6.33 3.88
C ILE A 209 5.18 5.32 2.89
N GLY A 210 4.30 4.43 2.49
CA GLY A 210 4.50 3.40 1.49
C GLY A 210 3.38 3.44 0.44
N PHE A 211 3.06 2.31 -0.17
CA PHE A 211 2.05 2.20 -1.22
C PHE A 211 1.73 0.73 -1.53
N ARG A 212 0.64 0.52 -2.24
CA ARG A 212 0.32 -0.72 -2.98
C ARG A 212 -0.14 -0.41 -4.38
N CYS A 213 -0.09 -1.40 -5.27
CA CYS A 213 -0.53 -1.24 -6.64
C CYS A 213 -1.90 -1.88 -6.89
N VAL A 214 -2.56 -1.38 -7.91
CA VAL A 214 -3.72 -2.01 -8.54
C VAL A 214 -3.43 -2.31 -9.99
N TYR A 215 -4.14 -3.30 -10.51
CA TYR A 215 -3.99 -3.80 -11.87
C TYR A 215 -5.36 -3.79 -12.51
N ASP A 216 -5.48 -3.15 -13.66
CA ASP A 216 -6.74 -3.15 -14.39
C ASP A 216 -7.06 -4.59 -14.83
N PRO A 217 -8.34 -5.00 -14.79
CA PRO A 217 -8.73 -6.32 -15.24
C PRO A 217 -8.20 -6.53 -16.66
N GLN A 218 -7.38 -7.55 -16.87
CA GLN A 218 -6.99 -7.89 -18.25
C GLN A 218 -8.25 -8.18 -19.02
N ALA A 219 -8.45 -7.48 -20.14
CA ALA A 219 -9.54 -7.78 -21.05
C ALA A 219 -9.47 -9.27 -21.37
N GLN A 220 -10.44 -10.05 -20.91
CA GLN A 220 -10.53 -11.45 -21.29
C GLN A 220 -10.51 -11.50 -22.81
N PRO A 221 -9.63 -12.30 -23.44
CA PRO A 221 -9.69 -12.47 -24.87
C PRO A 221 -11.11 -12.89 -25.20
N SER A 222 -11.78 -12.10 -26.03
CA SER A 222 -13.15 -12.33 -26.48
C SER A 222 -13.22 -13.76 -27.01
N SER A 223 -13.79 -14.67 -26.21
CA SER A 223 -14.08 -16.01 -26.66
C SER A 223 -14.93 -15.88 -27.91
N GLN A 224 -14.36 -16.30 -29.03
CA GLN A 224 -15.00 -16.35 -30.34
C GLN A 224 -16.46 -16.79 -30.19
N ARG A 225 -17.39 -15.88 -30.50
CA ARG A 225 -18.75 -16.28 -30.85
C ARG A 225 -18.61 -17.22 -32.06
N LYS A 226 -18.65 -18.51 -31.79
CA LYS A 226 -18.94 -19.47 -32.87
C LYS A 226 -20.28 -19.06 -33.43
N ALA A 227 -20.25 -18.48 -34.62
CA ALA A 227 -21.39 -18.38 -35.48
C ALA A 227 -21.85 -19.81 -35.74
N GLN A 228 -23.00 -20.18 -35.25
CA GLN A 228 -23.78 -21.29 -35.77
C GLN A 228 -24.62 -20.72 -36.90
N SER A 229 -24.21 -21.01 -38.11
CA SER A 229 -25.01 -21.00 -39.30
C SER A 229 -25.75 -22.33 -39.43
#